data_83ac71244060a24e8aede87dfb9f5c98
#
_entry.id   83ac71244060a24e8aede87dfb9f5c98
#
_cell.length_a   1.000
_cell.length_b   1.000
_cell.length_c   1.000
_cell.angle_alpha   90.00
_cell.angle_beta   90.00
_cell.angle_gamma   90.00
#
_symmetry.space_group_name_H-M   'P 1'
#
loop_
_entity.id
_entity.type
_entity.pdbx_description
1 polymer ?
#
loop_
_entity_poly.entity_id
_entity_poly.type
_entity_poly.pdbx_seq_one_letter_code
_entity_poly.pdbx_strand_id
1 'polypeptide(L)' 'LMRGFGELEAAVMEHLWAFPDGATIPQVHERMQADRDIAYTTVMSTVHNLHRKGRLTRVREGRKHRYR' A
#
# COMPACT_ATOMS: atom_id res chain seq x y z
N LEU A 1 11.11 13.04 -5.76
CA LEU A 1 11.45 11.64 -6.00
C LEU A 1 11.64 10.90 -4.69
N MET A 2 11.11 9.72 -4.60
CA MET A 2 11.25 8.89 -3.41
C MET A 2 12.46 7.97 -3.58
N ARG A 3 13.54 8.32 -2.95
CA ARG A 3 14.76 7.51 -2.99
C ARG A 3 14.56 6.24 -2.17
N GLY A 4 15.09 5.14 -2.64
CA GLY A 4 14.99 3.86 -1.97
C GLY A 4 13.68 3.13 -2.20
N PHE A 5 12.79 3.70 -3.00
CA PHE A 5 11.55 3.06 -3.38
C PHE A 5 11.59 2.66 -4.83
N GLY A 6 11.10 1.47 -5.14
CA GLY A 6 10.80 1.11 -6.52
C GLY A 6 9.62 1.96 -7.01
N GLU A 7 9.43 1.95 -8.31
CA GLU A 7 8.35 2.71 -8.94
C GLU A 7 6.98 2.33 -8.39
N LEU A 8 6.74 1.04 -8.24
CA LEU A 8 5.47 0.55 -7.75
C LEU A 8 5.31 0.83 -6.25
N GLU A 9 6.40 0.73 -5.49
CA GLU A 9 6.38 1.06 -4.07
C GLU A 9 6.03 2.54 -3.87
N ALA A 10 6.62 3.40 -4.70
CA ALA A 10 6.31 4.84 -4.63
C ALA A 10 4.84 5.10 -4.93
N ALA A 11 4.29 4.41 -5.93
CA ALA A 11 2.88 4.57 -6.28
C ALA A 11 1.97 4.14 -5.13
N VAL A 12 2.29 3.01 -4.48
CA VAL A 12 1.52 2.54 -3.33
C VAL A 12 1.57 3.56 -2.20
N MET A 13 2.76 4.10 -1.91
CA MET A 13 2.89 5.10 -0.85
C MET A 13 2.05 6.34 -1.14
N GLU A 14 2.06 6.81 -2.38
CA GLU A 14 1.27 7.98 -2.76
C GLU A 14 -0.22 7.74 -2.54
N HIS A 15 -0.70 6.56 -2.89
CA HIS A 15 -2.10 6.23 -2.67
C HIS A 15 -2.44 6.07 -1.19
N LEU A 16 -1.52 5.51 -0.41
CA LEU A 16 -1.71 5.37 1.03
C LEU A 16 -1.81 6.72 1.73
N TRP A 17 -1.08 7.71 1.26
CA TRP A 17 -1.12 9.05 1.87
C TRP A 17 -2.49 9.72 1.75
N ALA A 18 -3.36 9.22 0.89
CA ALA A 18 -4.73 9.72 0.81
C ALA A 18 -5.60 9.23 1.98
N PHE A 19 -5.10 8.29 2.77
CA PHE A 19 -5.81 7.73 3.91
C PHE A 19 -5.09 8.14 5.21
N PRO A 20 -5.53 9.22 5.87
CA PRO A 20 -4.82 9.74 7.06
C PRO A 20 -4.66 8.71 8.17
N ASP A 21 -5.63 7.82 8.32
CA ASP A 21 -5.61 6.80 9.36
C ASP A 21 -5.14 5.44 8.85
N GLY A 22 -4.56 5.42 7.66
CA GLY A 22 -4.11 4.19 7.05
C GLY A 22 -5.18 3.51 6.22
N ALA A 23 -4.80 2.43 5.53
CA ALA A 23 -5.70 1.73 4.63
C ALA A 23 -5.41 0.24 4.63
N THR A 24 -6.45 -0.53 4.32
CA THR A 24 -6.29 -1.96 4.05
C THR A 24 -5.82 -2.16 2.62
N ILE A 25 -5.28 -3.34 2.32
CA ILE A 25 -4.83 -3.64 0.95
C ILE A 25 -5.97 -3.51 -0.07
N PRO A 26 -7.20 -4.02 0.20
CA PRO A 26 -8.30 -3.79 -0.74
C PRO A 26 -8.57 -2.32 -1.04
N GLN A 27 -8.47 -1.47 -0.02
CA GLN A 27 -8.67 -0.02 -0.21
C GLN A 27 -7.60 0.58 -1.11
N VAL A 28 -6.35 0.19 -0.90
CA VAL A 28 -5.24 0.68 -1.73
C VAL A 28 -5.42 0.19 -3.17
N HIS A 29 -5.73 -1.08 -3.33
CA HIS A 29 -5.93 -1.66 -4.67
C HIS A 29 -7.05 -0.95 -5.42
N GLU A 30 -8.19 -0.76 -4.77
CA GLU A 30 -9.33 -0.09 -5.40
C GLU A 30 -8.96 1.31 -5.86
N ARG A 31 -8.24 2.04 -5.01
CA ARG A 31 -7.82 3.39 -5.36
C ARG A 31 -6.83 3.39 -6.52
N MET A 32 -5.89 2.45 -6.53
CA MET A 32 -4.91 2.37 -7.61
C MET A 32 -5.54 1.96 -8.94
N GLN A 33 -6.57 1.13 -8.90
CA GLN A 33 -7.26 0.71 -10.12
C GLN A 33 -7.99 1.86 -10.81
N ALA A 34 -8.20 2.97 -10.13
CA ALA A 34 -8.84 4.13 -10.75
C ALA A 34 -7.99 4.72 -11.87
N ASP A 35 -6.67 4.53 -11.81
CA ASP A 35 -5.77 5.13 -12.80
C ASP A 35 -4.79 4.14 -13.44
N ARG A 36 -4.85 2.86 -13.11
CA ARG A 36 -4.00 1.86 -13.74
C ARG A 36 -4.59 0.47 -13.58
N ASP A 37 -4.23 -0.41 -14.51
CA ASP A 37 -4.62 -1.81 -14.44
C ASP A 37 -3.56 -2.56 -13.64
N ILE A 38 -3.88 -2.93 -12.40
CA ILE A 38 -2.94 -3.59 -11.51
C ILE A 38 -3.63 -4.71 -10.75
N ALA A 39 -2.97 -5.87 -10.70
CA ALA A 39 -3.52 -7.03 -9.98
C ALA A 39 -3.48 -6.82 -8.48
N TYR A 40 -4.47 -7.37 -7.81
CA TYR A 40 -4.54 -7.32 -6.35
C TYR A 40 -3.29 -7.90 -5.70
N THR A 41 -2.82 -9.06 -6.21
CA THR A 41 -1.64 -9.73 -5.65
C THR A 41 -0.39 -8.87 -5.79
N THR A 42 -0.30 -8.06 -6.83
CA THR A 42 0.83 -7.15 -7.03
C THR A 42 0.82 -6.06 -5.97
N VAL A 43 -0.35 -5.49 -5.70
CA VAL A 43 -0.48 -4.49 -4.63
C VAL A 43 -0.16 -5.11 -3.28
N MET A 44 -0.68 -6.31 -3.03
CA MET A 44 -0.44 -7.03 -1.78
C MET A 44 1.05 -7.26 -1.55
N SER A 45 1.75 -7.78 -2.56
CA SER A 45 3.19 -8.04 -2.44
C SER A 45 3.97 -6.75 -2.18
N THR A 46 3.57 -5.67 -2.85
CA THR A 46 4.25 -4.39 -2.70
C THR A 46 4.05 -3.82 -1.30
N VAL A 47 2.83 -3.89 -0.78
CA VAL A 47 2.54 -3.44 0.58
C VAL A 47 3.31 -4.25 1.61
N HIS A 48 3.35 -5.59 1.42
CA HIS A 48 4.10 -6.45 2.32
C HIS A 48 5.59 -6.15 2.30
N ASN A 49 6.13 -5.86 1.12
CA ASN A 49 7.54 -5.47 1.00
C ASN A 49 7.83 -4.16 1.72
N LEU A 50 6.95 -3.18 1.58
CA LEU A 50 7.10 -1.91 2.28
C LEU A 50 7.06 -2.10 3.79
N HIS A 51 6.16 -2.93 4.27
CA HIS A 51 6.09 -3.23 5.70
C HIS A 51 7.35 -3.93 6.17
N ARG A 52 7.83 -4.93 5.41
CA ARG A 52 9.02 -5.68 5.78
C ARG A 52 10.25 -4.78 5.84
N LYS A 53 10.32 -3.78 4.98
CA LYS A 53 11.42 -2.82 4.96
C LYS A 53 11.31 -1.75 6.05
N GLY A 54 10.26 -1.80 6.86
CA GLY A 54 10.04 -0.82 7.91
C GLY A 54 9.51 0.52 7.45
N ARG A 55 8.99 0.58 6.22
CA ARG A 55 8.46 1.83 5.65
C ARG A 55 6.98 2.03 5.92
N LEU A 56 6.30 0.97 6.35
CA LEU A 56 4.91 1.00 6.77
C LEU A 56 4.80 0.26 8.09
N THR A 57 3.92 0.75 8.94
CA THR A 57 3.47 0.01 10.11
C THR A 57 2.11 -0.58 9.81
N ARG A 58 1.67 -1.54 10.63
CA ARG A 58 0.35 -2.10 10.45
C ARG A 58 -0.29 -2.42 11.77
N VAL A 59 -1.60 -2.31 11.79
CA VAL A 59 -2.42 -2.67 12.96
C VAL A 59 -3.44 -3.69 12.50
N ARG A 60 -3.60 -4.74 13.28
CA ARG A 60 -4.61 -5.75 12.97
C ARG A 60 -5.99 -5.27 13.39
N GLU A 61 -6.96 -5.41 12.49
CA GLU A 61 -8.35 -5.10 12.74
C GLU A 61 -9.18 -6.30 12.30
N GLY A 62 -9.51 -7.16 13.25
CA GLY A 62 -10.19 -8.39 12.91
C GLY A 62 -9.30 -9.31 12.09
N ARG A 63 -9.72 -9.64 10.88
CA ARG A 63 -8.95 -10.48 9.98
C ARG A 63 -8.09 -9.67 9.00
N LYS A 64 -8.19 -8.35 9.06
CA LYS A 64 -7.48 -7.48 8.14
C LYS A 64 -6.39 -6.72 8.86
N HIS A 65 -5.45 -6.23 8.09
CA HIS A 65 -4.44 -5.30 8.58
C HIS A 65 -4.66 -3.94 7.94
N ARG A 66 -4.48 -2.91 8.75
CA ARG A 66 -4.49 -1.53 8.28
C ARG A 66 -3.06 -1.04 8.26
N TYR A 67 -2.61 -0.57 7.12
CA TYR A 67 -1.24 -0.11 6.90
C TYR A 67 -1.18 1.41 6.89
N ARG A 68 -0.08 1.91 7.40
CA ARG A 68 0.06 3.35 7.52
C ARG A 68 1.51 3.77 7.40
#